data_8015838cf1997ccfa0fe2cfc3e8b0a6b
#
_entry.id   8015838cf1997ccfa0fe2cfc3e8b0a6b
#
_cell.length_a   1.000
_cell.length_b   1.000
_cell.length_c   1.000
_cell.angle_alpha   90.00
_cell.angle_beta   90.00
_cell.angle_gamma   90.00
#
_symmetry.space_group_name_H-M   'P 1'
#
loop_
_entity.id
_entity.type
_entity.pdbx_description
1 polymer ?
#
loop_
_entity_poly.entity_id
_entity_poly.type
_entity_poly.pdbx_seq_one_letter_code
_entity_poly.pdbx_strand_id
1 'polypeptide(L)'
;MEGIIKAICISKQKGTEKHPVQDIEIIEDHGLEKDAHAGKWHRQVSLLSYEKREEFKAKGANVEDGAFGENLLVSGIEFTSYPVGTQFKMGDVLLELTQIGKSCHSHCAIYHQVGQCIMPRQGVFTRVIHGGHICVGDKVEVIENK
;
A
#
# COMPACT_ATOMS: atom_id res chain seq x y z
N MET A 1 7.69 15.95 -3.55
CA MET A 1 8.39 14.67 -3.75
C MET A 1 7.53 13.77 -4.61
N GLU A 2 8.13 13.05 -5.51
CA GLU A 2 7.43 12.18 -6.44
C GLU A 2 7.93 10.75 -6.33
N GLY A 3 7.03 9.79 -6.57
CA GLY A 3 7.36 8.37 -6.65
C GLY A 3 6.74 7.73 -7.87
N ILE A 4 7.00 6.44 -8.02
CA ILE A 4 6.49 5.64 -9.14
C ILE A 4 5.82 4.37 -8.59
N ILE A 5 4.63 4.05 -9.09
CA ILE A 5 3.94 2.80 -8.75
C ILE A 5 4.72 1.64 -9.37
N LYS A 6 5.27 0.77 -8.52
CA LYS A 6 6.02 -0.41 -8.94
C LYS A 6 5.14 -1.65 -9.06
N ALA A 7 4.10 -1.75 -8.24
CA ALA A 7 3.16 -2.86 -8.28
C ALA A 7 1.80 -2.44 -7.74
N ILE A 8 0.76 -3.06 -8.27
CA ILE A 8 -0.62 -2.92 -7.81
C ILE A 8 -1.11 -4.32 -7.49
N CYS A 9 -1.59 -4.53 -6.26
CA CYS A 9 -1.96 -5.87 -5.79
C CYS A 9 -3.35 -5.87 -5.15
N ILE A 10 -4.12 -6.91 -5.43
CA ILE A 10 -5.45 -7.12 -4.86
C ILE A 10 -5.60 -8.56 -4.38
N SER A 11 -6.51 -8.79 -3.45
CA SER A 11 -6.92 -10.13 -3.04
C SER A 11 -8.43 -10.26 -3.17
N LYS A 12 -8.89 -11.45 -3.57
CA LYS A 12 -10.32 -11.72 -3.71
C LYS A 12 -10.98 -12.04 -2.37
N GLN A 13 -10.19 -12.49 -1.39
CA GLN A 13 -10.68 -12.88 -0.08
C GLN A 13 -9.78 -12.31 1.01
N LYS A 14 -10.38 -11.92 2.15
CA LYS A 14 -9.62 -11.48 3.31
C LYS A 14 -8.77 -12.62 3.85
N GLY A 15 -7.56 -12.29 4.33
CA GLY A 15 -6.65 -13.27 4.90
C GLY A 15 -5.80 -14.01 3.89
N THR A 16 -5.95 -13.74 2.59
CA THR A 16 -5.10 -14.31 1.55
C THR A 16 -4.07 -13.31 1.06
N GLU A 17 -2.97 -13.78 0.50
CA GLU A 17 -1.99 -12.91 -0.12
C GLU A 17 -2.61 -12.17 -1.30
N LYS A 18 -2.21 -10.91 -1.47
CA LYS A 18 -2.61 -10.14 -2.65
C LYS A 18 -1.75 -10.57 -3.84
N HIS A 19 -2.33 -10.50 -5.02
CA HIS A 19 -1.62 -10.82 -6.27
C HIS A 19 -1.54 -9.58 -7.16
N PRO A 20 -0.49 -9.47 -8.01
CA PRO A 20 -0.29 -8.28 -8.83
C PRO A 20 -1.26 -8.20 -10.01
N VAL A 21 -1.64 -6.97 -10.33
CA VAL A 21 -2.38 -6.63 -11.55
C VAL A 21 -1.66 -5.47 -12.23
N GLN A 22 -1.86 -5.31 -13.54
CA GLN A 22 -1.17 -4.25 -14.30
C GLN A 22 -1.81 -2.89 -14.09
N ASP A 23 -3.12 -2.84 -13.95
CA ASP A 23 -3.89 -1.62 -13.74
C ASP A 23 -5.14 -1.93 -12.93
N ILE A 24 -5.77 -0.90 -12.38
CA ILE A 24 -6.97 -1.06 -11.57
C ILE A 24 -7.74 0.26 -11.51
N GLU A 25 -9.05 0.16 -11.32
CA GLU A 25 -9.90 1.30 -10.97
C GLU A 25 -9.91 1.49 -9.47
N ILE A 26 -9.71 2.73 -9.02
CA ILE A 26 -9.82 3.10 -7.61
C ILE A 26 -11.14 3.85 -7.44
N ILE A 27 -11.95 3.39 -6.48
CA ILE A 27 -13.32 3.87 -6.27
C ILE A 27 -13.36 4.76 -5.03
N GLU A 28 -13.95 5.95 -5.19
CA GLU A 28 -14.08 6.93 -4.11
C GLU A 28 -14.75 6.32 -2.89
N ASP A 29 -14.17 6.57 -1.73
CA ASP A 29 -14.64 6.07 -0.42
C ASP A 29 -14.87 4.54 -0.40
N HIS A 30 -14.04 3.80 -1.13
CA HIS A 30 -14.13 2.34 -1.21
C HIS A 30 -12.74 1.69 -1.24
N GLY A 31 -11.94 1.94 -2.26
CA GLY A 31 -10.61 1.37 -2.44
C GLY A 31 -10.43 0.83 -3.85
N LEU A 32 -9.56 -0.18 -4.00
CA LEU A 32 -9.33 -0.82 -5.29
C LEU A 32 -10.50 -1.72 -5.65
N GLU A 33 -10.93 -1.65 -6.90
CA GLU A 33 -12.00 -2.49 -7.42
C GLU A 33 -11.68 -3.96 -7.20
N LYS A 34 -12.65 -4.71 -6.70
CA LYS A 34 -12.53 -6.17 -6.43
C LYS A 34 -11.52 -6.55 -5.35
N ASP A 35 -10.97 -5.60 -4.61
CA ASP A 35 -10.10 -5.93 -3.49
C ASP A 35 -10.93 -6.23 -2.24
N ALA A 36 -10.58 -7.31 -1.55
CA ALA A 36 -11.32 -7.79 -0.38
C ALA A 36 -11.26 -6.81 0.80
N HIS A 37 -10.23 -5.97 0.87
CA HIS A 37 -10.08 -4.98 1.95
C HIS A 37 -10.75 -3.64 1.63
N ALA A 38 -11.31 -3.47 0.43
CA ALA A 38 -12.05 -2.27 0.08
C ALA A 38 -13.33 -2.16 0.91
N GLY A 39 -13.82 -0.94 1.10
CA GLY A 39 -15.05 -0.68 1.85
C GLY A 39 -14.98 0.65 2.58
N LYS A 40 -16.06 1.00 3.28
CA LYS A 40 -16.14 2.28 3.99
C LYS A 40 -15.47 2.21 5.35
N TRP A 41 -14.16 2.36 5.36
CA TRP A 41 -13.36 2.41 6.58
C TRP A 41 -12.05 3.14 6.31
N HIS A 42 -11.17 3.25 7.32
CA HIS A 42 -9.94 4.04 7.20
C HIS A 42 -8.77 3.30 6.54
N ARG A 43 -8.93 2.03 6.20
CA ARG A 43 -7.89 1.21 5.56
C ARG A 43 -8.31 0.75 4.18
N GLN A 44 -8.78 1.68 3.36
CA GLN A 44 -9.28 1.36 2.02
C GLN A 44 -8.18 0.95 1.06
N VAL A 45 -7.02 1.61 1.11
CA VAL A 45 -5.87 1.32 0.27
C VAL A 45 -4.62 1.30 1.12
N SER A 46 -3.85 0.24 1.04
CA SER A 46 -2.57 0.12 1.75
C SER A 46 -1.41 0.41 0.81
N LEU A 47 -0.43 1.15 1.31
CA LEU A 47 0.77 1.55 0.57
C LEU A 47 2.01 1.05 1.29
N LEU A 48 3.01 0.62 0.53
CA LEU A 48 4.30 0.19 1.09
C LEU A 48 5.42 0.73 0.22
N SER A 49 6.51 1.17 0.84
CA SER A 49 7.69 1.61 0.13
C SER A 49 8.38 0.43 -0.56
N TYR A 50 8.62 0.57 -1.86
CA TYR A 50 9.34 -0.43 -2.65
C TYR A 50 10.74 -0.66 -2.08
N GLU A 51 11.46 0.42 -1.71
CA GLU A 51 12.81 0.34 -1.15
C GLU A 51 12.82 -0.43 0.17
N LYS A 52 11.81 -0.25 1.01
CA LYS A 52 11.71 -0.97 2.29
C LYS A 52 11.41 -2.45 2.07
N ARG A 53 10.58 -2.79 1.09
CA ARG A 53 10.33 -4.18 0.72
C ARG A 53 11.62 -4.85 0.23
N GLU A 54 12.41 -4.16 -0.59
CA GLU A 54 13.67 -4.69 -1.11
C GLU A 54 14.70 -4.88 0.01
N GLU A 55 14.79 -3.96 0.97
CA GLU A 55 15.65 -4.11 2.15
C GLU A 55 15.27 -5.36 2.95
N PHE A 56 13.99 -5.59 3.13
CA PHE A 56 13.47 -6.74 3.87
C PHE A 56 13.77 -8.05 3.12
N LYS A 57 13.59 -8.04 1.80
CA LYS A 57 13.89 -9.19 0.95
C LYS A 57 15.37 -9.57 1.02
N ALA A 58 16.27 -8.58 1.11
CA ALA A 58 17.70 -8.80 1.24
C ALA A 58 18.08 -9.47 2.56
N LYS A 59 17.22 -9.43 3.58
CA LYS A 59 17.44 -10.13 4.86
C LYS A 59 17.06 -11.62 4.82
N GLY A 60 16.71 -12.13 3.64
CA GLY A 60 16.40 -13.54 3.44
C GLY A 60 14.92 -13.88 3.32
N ALA A 61 14.03 -12.89 3.35
CA ALA A 61 12.62 -13.15 3.15
C ALA A 61 12.33 -13.43 1.68
N ASN A 62 11.62 -14.51 1.41
CA ASN A 62 11.15 -14.83 0.06
C ASN A 62 9.77 -14.22 -0.11
N VAL A 63 9.75 -12.93 -0.46
CA VAL A 63 8.51 -12.15 -0.56
C VAL A 63 8.34 -11.60 -1.96
N GLU A 64 7.14 -11.76 -2.49
CA GLU A 64 6.75 -11.23 -3.79
C GLU A 64 5.78 -10.07 -3.61
N ASP A 65 5.40 -9.44 -4.74
CA ASP A 65 4.43 -8.35 -4.72
C ASP A 65 3.13 -8.83 -4.07
N GLY A 66 2.64 -8.06 -3.11
CA GLY A 66 1.42 -8.39 -2.38
C GLY A 66 1.59 -9.27 -1.15
N ALA A 67 2.79 -9.78 -0.90
CA ALA A 67 3.04 -10.73 0.19
C ALA A 67 2.73 -10.16 1.58
N PHE A 68 2.88 -8.84 1.77
CA PHE A 68 2.59 -8.15 3.03
C PHE A 68 1.15 -7.66 3.12
N GLY A 69 0.32 -7.94 2.13
CA GLY A 69 -1.04 -7.42 2.06
C GLY A 69 -1.14 -5.99 1.55
N GLU A 70 -0.07 -5.46 0.97
CA GLU A 70 -0.07 -4.12 0.39
C GLU A 70 -0.85 -4.08 -0.92
N ASN A 71 -1.54 -2.96 -1.18
CA ASN A 71 -2.19 -2.70 -2.46
C ASN A 71 -1.24 -2.07 -3.46
N LEU A 72 -0.52 -1.03 -3.04
CA LEU A 72 0.38 -0.28 -3.91
C LEU A 72 1.80 -0.34 -3.35
N LEU A 73 2.73 -0.75 -4.20
CA LEU A 73 4.16 -0.74 -3.91
C LEU A 73 4.76 0.42 -4.69
N VAL A 74 5.29 1.42 -3.99
CA VAL A 74 5.70 2.70 -4.59
C VAL A 74 7.15 2.99 -4.26
N SER A 75 7.96 3.32 -5.29
CA SER A 75 9.34 3.74 -5.11
C SER A 75 9.44 5.26 -4.96
N GLY A 76 10.48 5.72 -4.26
CA GLY A 76 10.81 7.14 -4.16
C GLY A 76 10.09 7.91 -3.06
N ILE A 77 9.19 7.28 -2.31
CA ILE A 77 8.45 7.93 -1.23
C ILE A 77 8.60 7.12 0.05
N GLU A 78 9.01 7.79 1.13
CA GLU A 78 9.05 7.19 2.46
C GLU A 78 7.77 7.56 3.20
N PHE A 79 6.75 6.71 3.08
CA PHE A 79 5.40 7.02 3.56
C PHE A 79 5.31 7.30 5.06
N THR A 80 6.15 6.63 5.86
CA THR A 80 6.12 6.78 7.31
C THR A 80 6.70 8.10 7.80
N SER A 81 7.32 8.88 6.91
CA SER A 81 7.86 10.20 7.26
C SER A 81 6.81 11.32 7.22
N TYR A 82 5.59 11.01 6.78
CA TYR A 82 4.51 11.99 6.65
C TYR A 82 3.46 11.82 7.73
N PRO A 83 2.81 12.90 8.17
CA PRO A 83 1.74 12.80 9.17
C PRO A 83 0.42 12.32 8.56
N VAL A 84 -0.43 11.78 9.41
CA VAL A 84 -1.82 11.48 9.03
C VAL A 84 -2.47 12.74 8.49
N GLY A 85 -3.23 12.62 7.40
CA GLY A 85 -3.81 13.75 6.69
C GLY A 85 -3.07 14.15 5.42
N THR A 86 -1.82 13.68 5.27
CA THR A 86 -1.07 13.91 4.03
C THR A 86 -1.80 13.25 2.86
N GLN A 87 -1.81 13.92 1.71
CA GLN A 87 -2.48 13.41 0.53
C GLN A 87 -1.48 12.96 -0.52
N PHE A 88 -1.85 11.93 -1.26
CA PHE A 88 -1.05 11.38 -2.37
C PHE A 88 -1.90 11.43 -3.64
N LYS A 89 -1.34 12.03 -4.68
CA LYS A 89 -2.02 12.17 -5.96
C LYS A 89 -1.37 11.28 -7.01
N MET A 90 -2.18 10.53 -7.74
CA MET A 90 -1.73 9.69 -8.85
C MET A 90 -2.77 9.80 -9.98
N GLY A 91 -2.47 10.64 -10.98
CA GLY A 91 -3.43 10.99 -12.02
C GLY A 91 -4.62 11.72 -11.42
N ASP A 92 -5.83 11.19 -11.64
CA ASP A 92 -7.06 11.74 -11.07
C ASP A 92 -7.35 11.24 -9.66
N VAL A 93 -6.58 10.27 -9.17
CA VAL A 93 -6.78 9.65 -7.86
C VAL A 93 -6.15 10.50 -6.77
N LEU A 94 -6.88 10.70 -5.68
CA LEU A 94 -6.40 11.39 -4.49
C LEU A 94 -6.64 10.48 -3.27
N LEU A 95 -5.58 10.15 -2.57
CA LEU A 95 -5.61 9.34 -1.34
C LEU A 95 -5.19 10.19 -0.15
N GLU A 96 -5.80 9.93 1.01
CA GLU A 96 -5.44 10.60 2.26
C GLU A 96 -4.91 9.60 3.26
N LEU A 97 -3.76 9.89 3.84
CA LEU A 97 -3.10 9.04 4.85
C LEU A 97 -3.93 9.01 6.13
N THR A 98 -4.37 7.83 6.54
CA THR A 98 -5.24 7.65 7.70
C THR A 98 -4.57 6.91 8.85
N GLN A 99 -3.59 6.05 8.55
CA GLN A 99 -2.93 5.25 9.58
C GLN A 99 -1.53 4.87 9.15
N ILE A 100 -0.58 4.95 10.07
CA ILE A 100 0.81 4.53 9.86
C ILE A 100 1.02 3.23 10.64
N GLY A 101 1.39 2.16 9.91
CA GLY A 101 1.59 0.84 10.50
C GLY A 101 0.30 0.20 10.96
N LYS A 102 0.41 -1.00 11.49
CA LYS A 102 -0.71 -1.74 12.07
C LYS A 102 -0.21 -2.70 13.14
N SER A 103 -1.11 -3.08 14.06
CA SER A 103 -0.83 -4.16 15.02
C SER A 103 -0.99 -5.51 14.32
N CYS A 104 -0.05 -6.40 14.55
CA CYS A 104 -0.12 -7.76 14.06
C CYS A 104 -0.36 -8.69 15.26
N HIS A 105 -1.55 -9.28 15.31
CA HIS A 105 -1.95 -10.14 16.45
C HIS A 105 -1.51 -11.59 16.30
N SER A 106 -1.13 -12.00 15.09
CA SER A 106 -0.64 -13.34 14.82
C SER A 106 0.56 -13.27 13.89
N HIS A 107 1.51 -14.16 14.08
CA HIS A 107 2.70 -14.20 13.24
C HIS A 107 2.36 -14.83 11.91
N CYS A 108 2.55 -14.10 10.81
CA CYS A 108 2.34 -14.61 9.47
C CYS A 108 3.54 -15.46 9.02
N ALA A 109 3.42 -16.08 7.83
CA ALA A 109 4.50 -16.89 7.26
C ALA A 109 5.80 -16.09 7.11
N ILE A 110 5.71 -14.80 6.78
CA ILE A 110 6.89 -13.93 6.64
C ILE A 110 7.59 -13.76 7.99
N TYR A 111 6.82 -13.55 9.07
CA TYR A 111 7.38 -13.46 10.42
C TYR A 111 8.14 -14.73 10.77
N HIS A 112 7.60 -15.90 10.46
CA HIS A 112 8.23 -17.18 10.77
C HIS A 112 9.52 -17.40 9.97
N GLN A 113 9.64 -16.81 8.77
CA GLN A 113 10.87 -16.92 7.97
C GLN A 113 12.02 -16.07 8.54
N VAL A 114 11.75 -14.85 8.98
CA VAL A 114 12.78 -13.87 9.33
C VAL A 114 12.65 -13.29 10.73
N GLY A 115 11.60 -13.66 11.48
CA GLY A 115 11.36 -13.18 12.85
C GLY A 115 10.77 -11.78 12.93
N GLN A 116 10.40 -11.16 11.80
CA GLN A 116 9.79 -9.83 11.77
C GLN A 116 8.97 -9.63 10.52
N CYS A 117 8.10 -8.62 10.55
CA CYS A 117 7.30 -8.21 9.40
C CYS A 117 7.35 -6.69 9.29
N ILE A 118 7.54 -6.15 8.08
CA ILE A 118 7.68 -4.70 7.89
C ILE A 118 6.35 -3.96 7.81
N MET A 119 5.25 -4.64 7.49
CA MET A 119 3.96 -3.96 7.35
C MET A 119 3.50 -3.23 8.62
N PRO A 120 3.67 -3.79 9.84
CA PRO A 120 3.32 -3.06 11.06
C PRO A 120 4.13 -1.77 11.29
N ARG A 121 5.31 -1.64 10.68
CA ARG A 121 6.18 -0.47 10.87
C ARG A 121 6.23 0.44 9.66
N GLN A 122 6.28 -0.12 8.46
CA GLN A 122 6.54 0.63 7.22
C GLN A 122 5.30 0.79 6.35
N GLY A 123 4.28 -0.04 6.54
CA GLY A 123 3.05 0.07 5.79
C GLY A 123 2.19 1.23 6.26
N VAL A 124 1.48 1.87 5.35
CA VAL A 124 0.52 2.91 5.67
C VAL A 124 -0.81 2.60 5.02
N PHE A 125 -1.88 3.20 5.56
CA PHE A 125 -3.23 3.02 5.04
C PHE A 125 -3.81 4.36 4.66
N THR A 126 -4.65 4.35 3.63
CA THR A 126 -5.24 5.57 3.09
C THR A 126 -6.72 5.36 2.81
N ARG A 127 -7.42 6.48 2.71
CA ARG A 127 -8.80 6.55 2.26
C ARG A 127 -8.83 7.23 0.90
N VAL A 128 -9.74 6.80 0.02
CA VAL A 128 -9.88 7.38 -1.31
C VAL A 128 -10.75 8.62 -1.24
N ILE A 129 -10.15 9.77 -1.49
CA ILE A 129 -10.86 11.05 -1.55
C ILE A 129 -11.47 11.25 -2.94
N HIS A 130 -10.73 10.88 -3.98
CA HIS A 130 -11.17 10.96 -5.37
C HIS A 130 -10.69 9.72 -6.12
N GLY A 131 -11.58 9.07 -6.84
CA GLY A 131 -11.28 7.85 -7.59
C GLY A 131 -10.74 8.12 -8.99
N GLY A 132 -10.33 7.06 -9.66
CA GLY A 132 -9.83 7.10 -11.02
C GLY A 132 -9.12 5.82 -11.38
N HIS A 133 -8.49 5.79 -12.53
CA HIS A 133 -7.76 4.63 -13.04
C HIS A 133 -6.27 4.83 -12.87
N ILE A 134 -5.56 3.81 -12.37
CA ILE A 134 -4.11 3.83 -12.24
C ILE A 134 -3.47 2.62 -12.91
N CYS A 135 -2.22 2.78 -13.32
CA CYS A 135 -1.40 1.73 -13.94
C CYS A 135 -0.05 1.64 -13.26
N VAL A 136 0.57 0.47 -13.30
CA VAL A 136 1.98 0.32 -12.91
C VAL A 136 2.82 1.28 -13.77
N GLY A 137 3.70 2.03 -13.11
CA GLY A 137 4.52 3.05 -13.77
C GLY A 137 4.02 4.48 -13.63
N ASP A 138 2.79 4.66 -13.12
CA ASP A 138 2.23 6.00 -12.92
C ASP A 138 2.97 6.73 -11.80
N LYS A 139 3.04 8.06 -11.94
CA LYS A 139 3.64 8.93 -10.92
C LYS A 139 2.73 9.10 -9.71
N VAL A 140 3.36 9.19 -8.55
CA VAL A 140 2.69 9.51 -7.29
C VAL A 140 3.29 10.81 -6.76
N GLU A 141 2.46 11.81 -6.51
CA GLU A 141 2.89 13.08 -5.91
C GLU A 141 2.43 13.17 -4.48
N VAL A 142 3.31 13.64 -3.60
CA VAL A 142 2.94 13.94 -2.21
C VAL A 142 2.45 15.37 -2.14
N ILE A 143 1.23 15.56 -1.62
CA ILE A 143 0.65 16.87 -1.39
C ILE A 143 0.71 17.13 0.11
N GLU A 144 1.65 17.97 0.52
CA GLU A 144 1.82 18.29 1.92
C GLU A 144 0.84 19.40 2.34
N ASN A 145 0.19 19.17 3.49
CA ASN A 145 -0.63 20.22 4.09
C ASN A 145 0.28 21.25 4.76
N LYS A 146 0.09 22.49 4.36
CA LYS A 146 0.81 23.61 4.98
C LYS A 146 0.01 24.17 6.14
#